data_eaf56eca672eb3c4dcf3eb2dbdac53ef
#
_entry.id   eaf56eca672eb3c4dcf3eb2dbdac53ef
#
_cell.length_a   1.000
_cell.length_b   1.000
_cell.length_c   1.000
_cell.angle_alpha   90.00
_cell.angle_beta   90.00
_cell.angle_gamma   90.00
#
_symmetry.space_group_name_H-M   'P 1'
#
loop_
_entity.id
_entity.type
_entity.pdbx_description
1 polymer ?
#
loop_
_entity_poly.entity_id
_entity_poly.type
_entity_poly.pdbx_seq_one_letter_code
_entity_poly.pdbx_strand_id
1 'polypeptide(L)'
;MTRRMSFTSTEKELIPEFREKINHAEGVIDLENFFSHTVIKLLHKTMNGGLPLMPDDIQFAPECKAGYKISTRLQEDRMYHDLMENSDLEQIIRKFASATAKRYAHFRNHPEKTPSNIRN
;
A
#
# COMPACT_ATOMS: atom_id res chain seq x y z
N MET A 1 24.59 18.98 -1.47
CA MET A 1 23.29 18.89 -2.08
C MET A 1 22.76 17.47 -2.08
N THR A 2 21.56 17.32 -1.61
CA THR A 2 20.98 16.01 -1.50
C THR A 2 20.32 15.61 -2.82
N ARG A 3 20.62 14.40 -3.27
CA ARG A 3 20.00 13.86 -4.46
C ARG A 3 18.84 13.00 -4.06
N ARG A 4 17.69 13.29 -4.58
CA ARG A 4 16.54 12.44 -4.33
C ARG A 4 16.63 11.19 -5.19
N MET A 5 16.42 10.05 -4.56
CA MET A 5 16.34 8.80 -5.27
C MET A 5 14.93 8.63 -5.82
N SER A 6 14.83 7.94 -6.94
CA SER A 6 13.53 7.70 -7.54
C SER A 6 13.32 6.20 -7.71
N PHE A 7 12.13 5.75 -7.32
CA PHE A 7 11.76 4.35 -7.47
C PHE A 7 10.61 4.18 -8.44
N THR A 8 10.49 5.12 -9.38
CA THR A 8 9.44 5.07 -10.39
C THR A 8 9.47 3.78 -11.19
N SER A 9 10.67 3.30 -11.48
CA SER A 9 10.82 2.05 -12.23
C SER A 9 10.22 0.88 -11.46
N THR A 10 10.50 0.81 -10.16
CA THR A 10 9.93 -0.24 -9.31
C THR A 10 8.40 -0.09 -9.22
N GLU A 11 7.94 1.14 -9.11
CA GLU A 11 6.51 1.41 -9.09
C GLU A 11 5.85 0.86 -10.36
N LYS A 12 6.45 1.13 -11.50
CA LYS A 12 5.88 0.69 -12.77
C LYS A 12 5.85 -0.82 -12.89
N GLU A 13 6.79 -1.51 -12.28
CA GLU A 13 6.79 -2.96 -12.27
C GLU A 13 5.60 -3.52 -11.48
N LEU A 14 5.25 -2.84 -10.40
CA LEU A 14 4.24 -3.36 -9.48
C LEU A 14 2.82 -2.97 -9.84
N ILE A 15 2.65 -1.86 -10.57
CA ILE A 15 1.32 -1.33 -10.86
C ILE A 15 0.39 -2.32 -11.57
N PRO A 16 0.82 -3.01 -12.66
CA PRO A 16 -0.13 -3.88 -13.37
C PRO A 16 -0.67 -4.99 -12.48
N GLU A 17 0.21 -5.63 -11.72
CA GLU A 17 -0.22 -6.71 -10.83
C GLU A 17 -1.13 -6.19 -9.73
N PHE A 18 -0.76 -5.04 -9.17
CA PHE A 18 -1.55 -4.44 -8.10
C PHE A 18 -2.94 -4.08 -8.59
N ARG A 19 -3.03 -3.43 -9.75
CA ARG A 19 -4.32 -3.04 -10.31
C ARG A 19 -5.21 -4.24 -10.59
N GLU A 20 -4.61 -5.29 -11.12
CA GLU A 20 -5.37 -6.49 -11.39
C GLU A 20 -5.93 -7.07 -10.09
N LYS A 21 -5.11 -7.11 -9.05
CA LYS A 21 -5.55 -7.67 -7.79
C LYS A 21 -6.68 -6.87 -7.16
N ILE A 22 -6.54 -5.54 -7.09
CA ILE A 22 -7.59 -4.77 -6.45
C ILE A 22 -8.86 -4.74 -7.27
N ASN A 23 -8.76 -4.87 -8.59
CA ASN A 23 -9.97 -4.95 -9.42
C ASN A 23 -10.69 -6.26 -9.27
N HIS A 24 -10.01 -7.30 -8.83
CA HIS A 24 -10.62 -8.59 -8.59
C HIS A 24 -10.89 -8.87 -7.11
N ALA A 25 -10.65 -7.88 -6.25
CA ALA A 25 -10.92 -8.04 -4.82
C ALA A 25 -12.39 -8.27 -4.60
N GLU A 26 -12.70 -9.17 -3.68
CA GLU A 26 -14.08 -9.53 -3.38
C GLU A 26 -14.59 -8.85 -2.13
N GLY A 27 -13.75 -8.12 -1.42
CA GLY A 27 -14.17 -7.39 -0.24
C GLY A 27 -13.03 -6.57 0.32
N VAL A 28 -13.32 -5.92 1.44
CA VAL A 28 -12.36 -5.00 2.05
C VAL A 28 -11.11 -5.74 2.53
N ILE A 29 -11.28 -6.95 3.05
CA ILE A 29 -10.14 -7.71 3.56
C ILE A 29 -9.15 -8.00 2.44
N ASP A 30 -9.66 -8.31 1.25
CA ASP A 30 -8.77 -8.51 0.10
C ASP A 30 -7.99 -7.24 -0.22
N LEU A 31 -8.66 -6.09 -0.16
CA LEU A 31 -8.00 -4.83 -0.44
C LEU A 31 -6.87 -4.58 0.55
N GLU A 32 -7.13 -4.82 1.82
CA GLU A 32 -6.12 -4.63 2.85
C GLU A 32 -4.91 -5.53 2.61
N ASN A 33 -5.19 -6.78 2.29
CA ASN A 33 -4.11 -7.73 2.05
C ASN A 33 -3.30 -7.39 0.80
N PHE A 34 -3.97 -7.02 -0.28
CA PHE A 34 -3.28 -6.69 -1.52
C PHE A 34 -2.42 -5.45 -1.36
N PHE A 35 -2.93 -4.46 -0.62
CA PHE A 35 -2.16 -3.26 -0.36
C PHE A 35 -0.90 -3.59 0.44
N SER A 36 -1.05 -4.32 1.53
CA SER A 36 0.09 -4.67 2.38
C SER A 36 1.13 -5.46 1.62
N HIS A 37 0.70 -6.46 0.86
CA HIS A 37 1.63 -7.30 0.12
C HIS A 37 2.39 -6.50 -0.95
N THR A 38 1.68 -5.61 -1.65
CA THR A 38 2.31 -4.83 -2.70
C THR A 38 3.33 -3.85 -2.12
N VAL A 39 2.97 -3.17 -1.05
CA VAL A 39 3.89 -2.20 -0.44
C VAL A 39 5.07 -2.92 0.19
N ILE A 40 4.86 -4.09 0.78
CA ILE A 40 5.98 -4.88 1.30
C ILE A 40 6.93 -5.25 0.17
N LYS A 41 6.42 -5.67 -0.98
CA LYS A 41 7.27 -5.93 -2.13
C LYS A 41 8.06 -4.70 -2.53
N LEU A 42 7.39 -3.55 -2.57
CA LEU A 42 8.04 -2.29 -2.90
C LEU A 42 9.18 -2.00 -1.93
N LEU A 43 8.91 -2.14 -0.64
CA LEU A 43 9.92 -1.85 0.37
C LEU A 43 11.06 -2.86 0.34
N HIS A 44 10.77 -4.12 0.06
CA HIS A 44 11.84 -5.11 -0.09
C HIS A 44 12.78 -4.73 -1.21
N LYS A 45 12.25 -4.26 -2.32
CA LYS A 45 13.07 -3.87 -3.46
C LYS A 45 13.86 -2.60 -3.19
N THR A 46 13.27 -1.68 -2.44
CA THR A 46 13.91 -0.38 -2.20
C THR A 46 14.84 -0.38 -1.01
N MET A 47 14.52 -1.16 0.02
CA MET A 47 15.33 -1.22 1.23
C MET A 47 16.45 -2.24 1.14
N ASN A 48 16.37 -3.14 0.18
CA ASN A 48 17.46 -4.02 -0.19
C ASN A 48 18.18 -4.66 1.01
N GLY A 49 17.49 -5.57 1.67
CA GLY A 49 18.08 -6.29 2.80
C GLY A 49 17.92 -5.59 4.11
N GLY A 50 17.09 -4.60 4.18
CA GLY A 50 16.82 -3.93 5.44
C GLY A 50 15.91 -4.75 6.32
N LEU A 51 15.16 -4.06 7.16
CA LEU A 51 14.29 -4.69 8.14
C LEU A 51 13.36 -5.71 7.52
N PRO A 52 13.29 -6.92 8.07
CA PRO A 52 12.29 -7.88 7.58
C PRO A 52 10.89 -7.34 7.85
N LEU A 53 10.05 -7.41 6.83
CA LEU A 53 8.73 -6.80 6.90
C LEU A 53 7.65 -7.86 7.00
N MET A 54 6.65 -7.55 7.82
CA MET A 54 5.47 -8.38 7.98
C MET A 54 4.25 -7.59 7.54
N PRO A 55 3.15 -8.27 7.18
CA PRO A 55 1.95 -7.53 6.77
C PRO A 55 1.45 -6.52 7.79
N ASP A 56 1.71 -6.77 9.08
CA ASP A 56 1.28 -5.84 10.12
C ASP A 56 2.11 -4.57 10.14
N ASP A 57 3.24 -4.54 9.46
CA ASP A 57 4.11 -3.37 9.48
C ASP A 57 3.54 -2.24 8.64
N ILE A 58 2.73 -2.54 7.63
CA ILE A 58 2.10 -1.51 6.85
C ILE A 58 0.69 -1.94 6.47
N GLN A 59 -0.29 -1.13 6.82
CA GLN A 59 -1.68 -1.50 6.66
C GLN A 59 -2.47 -0.39 5.98
N PHE A 60 -3.39 -0.77 5.11
CA PHE A 60 -4.31 0.17 4.51
C PHE A 60 -5.21 0.74 5.60
N ALA A 61 -5.33 2.06 5.64
CA ALA A 61 -6.13 2.72 6.67
C ALA A 61 -6.80 3.95 6.05
N PRO A 62 -7.98 3.76 5.45
CA PRO A 62 -8.65 4.88 4.76
C PRO A 62 -9.02 6.02 5.70
N GLU A 63 -9.12 5.76 6.99
CA GLU A 63 -9.42 6.81 7.96
C GLU A 63 -8.22 7.68 8.25
N CYS A 64 -7.03 7.26 7.88
CA CYS A 64 -5.83 8.05 8.09
C CYS A 64 -5.60 9.02 6.94
N LYS A 65 -4.95 10.15 7.24
CA LYS A 65 -4.71 11.16 6.24
C LYS A 65 -3.89 10.63 5.06
N ALA A 66 -2.89 9.84 5.36
CA ALA A 66 -2.05 9.26 4.30
C ALA A 66 -2.70 8.09 3.58
N GLY A 67 -3.77 7.53 4.15
CA GLY A 67 -4.41 6.37 3.58
C GLY A 67 -3.85 5.05 4.08
N TYR A 68 -2.83 5.09 4.90
CA TYR A 68 -2.20 3.89 5.45
C TYR A 68 -1.53 4.24 6.77
N LYS A 69 -1.18 3.22 7.53
CA LYS A 69 -0.43 3.40 8.76
C LYS A 69 0.66 2.34 8.85
N ILE A 70 1.70 2.66 9.60
CA ILE A 70 2.86 1.78 9.72
C ILE A 70 3.08 1.44 11.19
N SER A 71 3.75 0.30 11.42
CA SER A 71 4.05 -0.16 12.76
C SER A 71 5.09 0.74 13.43
N THR A 72 5.13 0.67 14.75
CA THR A 72 6.14 1.42 15.49
C THR A 72 7.54 1.01 15.08
N ARG A 73 7.77 -0.30 14.89
CA ARG A 73 9.11 -0.73 14.56
C ARG A 73 9.55 -0.25 13.17
N LEU A 74 8.61 -0.10 12.22
CA LEU A 74 8.96 0.47 10.92
C LEU A 74 9.16 1.96 11.04
N GLN A 75 8.35 2.64 11.86
CA GLN A 75 8.53 4.07 12.09
C GLN A 75 9.90 4.38 12.66
N GLU A 76 10.45 3.48 13.44
CA GLU A 76 11.74 3.70 14.08
C GLU A 76 12.91 3.23 13.25
N ASP A 77 12.66 2.59 12.12
CA ASP A 77 13.73 2.08 11.28
C ASP A 77 14.40 3.22 10.53
N ARG A 78 15.71 3.32 10.71
CA ARG A 78 16.46 4.44 10.13
C ARG A 78 16.47 4.40 8.61
N MET A 79 16.63 3.21 8.02
CA MET A 79 16.67 3.10 6.56
C MET A 79 15.33 3.52 5.96
N TYR A 80 14.24 3.13 6.59
CA TYR A 80 12.91 3.53 6.14
C TYR A 80 12.77 5.05 6.17
N HIS A 81 13.19 5.67 7.28
CA HIS A 81 13.14 7.12 7.40
C HIS A 81 13.95 7.81 6.33
N ASP A 82 15.17 7.32 6.10
CA ASP A 82 16.02 7.93 5.09
C ASP A 82 15.39 7.87 3.72
N LEU A 83 14.79 6.73 3.39
CA LEU A 83 14.16 6.59 2.08
C LEU A 83 12.94 7.47 1.95
N MET A 84 12.16 7.61 3.02
CA MET A 84 10.98 8.47 2.95
C MET A 84 11.33 9.93 2.77
N GLU A 85 12.46 10.37 3.35
CA GLU A 85 12.88 11.76 3.23
C GLU A 85 13.64 12.05 1.96
N ASN A 86 14.37 11.07 1.43
CA ASN A 86 15.30 11.31 0.33
C ASN A 86 14.90 10.67 -0.98
N SER A 87 13.66 10.22 -1.10
CA SER A 87 13.21 9.61 -2.34
C SER A 87 11.72 9.91 -2.55
N ASP A 88 11.19 9.40 -3.66
CA ASP A 88 9.77 9.52 -3.95
C ASP A 88 8.97 8.36 -3.39
N LEU A 89 9.55 7.58 -2.48
CA LEU A 89 8.93 6.38 -1.96
C LEU A 89 7.59 6.67 -1.27
N GLU A 90 7.54 7.72 -0.46
CA GLU A 90 6.30 8.07 0.22
C GLU A 90 5.19 8.37 -0.77
N GLN A 91 5.51 9.10 -1.82
CA GLN A 91 4.51 9.44 -2.83
C GLN A 91 4.00 8.20 -3.55
N ILE A 92 4.90 7.24 -3.80
CA ILE A 92 4.52 5.99 -4.44
C ILE A 92 3.56 5.19 -3.54
N ILE A 93 3.89 5.09 -2.25
CA ILE A 93 3.01 4.38 -1.32
C ILE A 93 1.66 5.06 -1.25
N ARG A 94 1.62 6.39 -1.23
CA ARG A 94 0.35 7.12 -1.22
C ARG A 94 -0.47 6.86 -2.48
N LYS A 95 0.18 6.69 -3.61
CA LYS A 95 -0.55 6.36 -4.84
C LYS A 95 -1.22 5.00 -4.73
N PHE A 96 -0.51 4.01 -4.20
CA PHE A 96 -1.12 2.70 -3.98
C PHE A 96 -2.27 2.80 -2.98
N ALA A 97 -2.09 3.57 -1.91
CA ALA A 97 -3.16 3.75 -0.93
C ALA A 97 -4.37 4.45 -1.55
N SER A 98 -4.12 5.44 -2.41
CA SER A 98 -5.21 6.16 -3.06
C SER A 98 -6.00 5.25 -3.99
N ALA A 99 -5.31 4.41 -4.77
CA ALA A 99 -5.99 3.47 -5.64
C ALA A 99 -6.81 2.46 -4.82
N THR A 100 -6.26 2.01 -3.71
CA THR A 100 -6.98 1.09 -2.84
C THR A 100 -8.20 1.78 -2.23
N ALA A 101 -8.06 3.04 -1.85
CA ALA A 101 -9.15 3.80 -1.25
C ALA A 101 -10.30 3.98 -2.23
N LYS A 102 -10.00 4.18 -3.51
CA LYS A 102 -11.05 4.31 -4.51
C LYS A 102 -11.85 3.02 -4.61
N ARG A 103 -11.18 1.89 -4.59
CA ARG A 103 -11.86 0.61 -4.64
C ARG A 103 -12.63 0.35 -3.36
N TYR A 104 -12.06 0.77 -2.23
CA TYR A 104 -12.74 0.66 -0.95
C TYR A 104 -14.04 1.46 -0.96
N ALA A 105 -14.01 2.68 -1.49
CA ALA A 105 -15.21 3.50 -1.59
C ALA A 105 -16.25 2.83 -2.47
N HIS A 106 -15.80 2.16 -3.53
CA HIS A 106 -16.72 1.44 -4.40
C HIS A 106 -17.48 0.37 -3.61
N PHE A 107 -16.78 -0.40 -2.78
CA PHE A 107 -17.43 -1.42 -1.98
C PHE A 107 -18.39 -0.81 -0.98
N ARG A 108 -18.05 0.31 -0.38
CA ARG A 108 -18.92 0.96 0.59
C ARG A 108 -20.18 1.53 -0.06
N ASN A 109 -20.05 2.04 -1.27
CA ASN A 109 -21.17 2.68 -1.96
C ASN A 109 -22.04 1.68 -2.70
N HIS A 110 -21.57 0.45 -2.84
CA HIS A 110 -22.33 -0.58 -3.57
C HIS A 110 -22.35 -1.88 -2.79
N PRO A 111 -22.91 -1.86 -1.58
CA PRO A 111 -22.91 -3.05 -0.73
C PRO A 111 -23.65 -4.23 -1.35
N GLU A 112 -24.60 -3.96 -2.21
CA GLU A 112 -25.33 -5.02 -2.87
C GLU A 112 -24.45 -5.87 -3.79
N LYS A 113 -23.26 -5.39 -4.06
CA LYS A 113 -22.33 -6.14 -4.91
C LYS A 113 -21.42 -7.06 -4.13
N THR A 114 -21.51 -7.03 -2.81
CA THR A 114 -20.68 -7.91 -2.00
C THR A 114 -21.42 -9.21 -1.75
N PRO A 115 -20.71 -10.33 -1.70
CA PRO A 115 -21.37 -11.61 -1.46
C PRO A 115 -22.12 -11.65 -0.13
N SER A 116 -21.62 -10.98 0.86
CA SER A 116 -22.24 -10.98 2.17
C SER A 116 -23.56 -10.24 2.19
N ASN A 117 -23.86 -9.50 1.15
CA ASN A 117 -25.06 -8.71 1.09
C ASN A 117 -26.18 -9.43 0.37
N ILE A 118 -26.29 -10.62 0.61
CA ILE A 118 -27.35 -11.40 0.03
C ILE A 118 -28.57 -11.17 0.79
N ARG A 119 -29.17 -10.67 0.55
CA ARG A 119 -30.07 -10.40 1.14
C ARG A 119 -31.02 -10.88 1.06
N ASN A 120 -30.83 -11.14 1.31
CA ASN A 120 -31.34 -11.59 1.22
C ASN A 120 -31.96 -11.38 1.23
#